data_d33e95b161054832536767794835cb21
#
_entry.id   d33e95b161054832536767794835cb21
#
_cell.length_a   1.000
_cell.length_b   1.000
_cell.length_c   1.000
_cell.angle_alpha   90.00
_cell.angle_beta   90.00
_cell.angle_gamma   90.00
#
_symmetry.space_group_name_H-M   'P 1'
#
loop_
_entity.id
_entity.type
_entity.pdbx_description
1 polymer ?
#
loop_
_entity_poly.entity_id
_entity_poly.type
_entity_poly.pdbx_seq_one_letter_code
_entity_poly.pdbx_strand_id
1 'polypeptide(L)'
;SLVVTFFPHPGKLTHPDKIQLIQTLNQRLDEISQYQVDMALIIPFDRKFSEISPHDFVTGILHTKLHAEHVIVGSNFKFGKNRSGDVNTLKELCAFWNICVHLVSPVTLNHEHVSSSAVRRFLSAGRIEKANEYLGKPYAIRGRIIKGHSRGRTLGFPTANLFPENEILPKGVFISQSTLDGRKYRSLTNIGFRPTFQSGRGKDETVNVETYLI
;
A
#
# COMPACT_ATOMS: atom_id res chain seq x y z
N SER A 1 -21.88 -4.27 -1.82
CA SER A 1 -20.68 -4.22 -0.95
C SER A 1 -19.82 -2.99 -1.24
N LEU A 2 -19.23 -2.40 -0.19
CA LEU A 2 -18.43 -1.18 -0.27
C LEU A 2 -17.14 -1.34 0.55
N VAL A 3 -15.98 -1.09 -0.05
CA VAL A 3 -14.72 -0.93 0.70
C VAL A 3 -14.43 0.54 0.91
N VAL A 4 -14.21 0.93 2.16
CA VAL A 4 -13.78 2.29 2.52
C VAL A 4 -12.26 2.30 2.68
N THR A 5 -11.59 3.20 1.98
CA THR A 5 -10.15 3.43 2.09
C THR A 5 -9.84 4.92 2.17
N PHE A 6 -8.62 5.26 2.60
CA PHE A 6 -8.20 6.64 2.82
C PHE A 6 -7.03 7.02 1.90
N PHE A 7 -7.07 8.24 1.39
CA PHE A 7 -5.94 8.83 0.69
C PHE A 7 -5.84 10.35 0.99
N PRO A 8 -4.66 10.84 1.39
CA PRO A 8 -3.45 10.09 1.74
C PRO A 8 -3.66 9.13 2.93
N HIS A 9 -2.71 8.23 3.15
CA HIS A 9 -2.76 7.30 4.28
C HIS A 9 -2.77 8.06 5.61
N PRO A 10 -3.65 7.73 6.58
CA PRO A 10 -3.77 8.44 7.84
C PRO A 10 -2.43 8.72 8.56
N GLY A 11 -1.55 7.73 8.58
CA GLY A 11 -0.23 7.87 9.18
C GLY A 11 0.70 8.88 8.49
N LYS A 12 0.44 9.24 7.22
CA LYS A 12 1.21 10.28 6.52
C LYS A 12 0.88 11.67 7.03
N LEU A 13 -0.32 11.89 7.56
CA LEU A 13 -0.70 13.17 8.16
C LEU A 13 0.07 13.45 9.46
N THR A 14 0.28 12.41 10.27
CA THR A 14 0.91 12.54 11.59
C THR A 14 2.42 12.32 11.55
N HIS A 15 2.90 11.45 10.66
CA HIS A 15 4.31 11.07 10.55
C HIS A 15 4.67 10.85 9.07
N PRO A 16 4.79 11.92 8.25
CA PRO A 16 4.96 11.82 6.80
C PRO A 16 6.20 11.00 6.40
N ASP A 17 7.29 11.12 7.14
CA ASP A 17 8.57 10.48 6.82
C ASP A 17 8.74 9.08 7.44
N LYS A 18 7.87 8.69 8.37
CA LYS A 18 8.01 7.41 9.08
C LYS A 18 7.28 6.25 8.42
N ILE A 19 6.27 6.53 7.61
CA ILE A 19 5.45 5.49 7.01
C ILE A 19 5.66 5.47 5.51
N GLN A 20 6.26 4.38 5.04
CA GLN A 20 6.34 4.07 3.61
C GLN A 20 5.16 3.19 3.20
N LEU A 21 4.51 3.54 2.09
CA LEU A 21 3.39 2.78 1.57
C LEU A 21 3.87 1.54 0.82
N ILE A 22 3.28 0.39 1.15
CA ILE A 22 3.57 -0.89 0.47
C ILE A 22 3.05 -0.85 -0.97
N GLN A 23 1.90 -0.22 -1.16
CA GLN A 23 1.20 -0.10 -2.45
C GLN A 23 0.86 1.35 -2.74
N THR A 24 0.86 1.72 -4.01
CA THR A 24 0.25 2.97 -4.48
C THR A 24 -1.28 2.89 -4.30
N LEU A 25 -1.97 4.03 -4.41
CA LEU A 25 -3.44 4.03 -4.40
C LEU A 25 -4.00 3.18 -5.54
N ASN A 26 -3.46 3.33 -6.76
CA ASN A 26 -3.91 2.57 -7.91
C ASN A 26 -3.73 1.06 -7.73
N GLN A 27 -2.56 0.61 -7.23
CA GLN A 27 -2.35 -0.81 -6.93
C GLN A 27 -3.35 -1.33 -5.89
N ARG A 28 -3.70 -0.52 -4.90
CA ARG A 28 -4.71 -0.89 -3.89
C ARG A 28 -6.10 -1.03 -4.50
N LEU A 29 -6.48 -0.11 -5.38
CA LEU A 29 -7.77 -0.17 -6.07
C LEU A 29 -7.84 -1.36 -7.04
N ASP A 30 -6.77 -1.61 -7.79
CA ASP A 30 -6.64 -2.78 -8.67
C ASP A 30 -6.79 -4.10 -7.86
N GLU A 31 -6.25 -4.13 -6.64
CA GLU A 31 -6.40 -5.27 -5.74
C GLU A 31 -7.83 -5.44 -5.24
N ILE A 32 -8.44 -4.37 -4.75
CA ILE A 32 -9.83 -4.38 -4.26
C ILE A 32 -10.78 -4.87 -5.36
N SER A 33 -10.56 -4.46 -6.61
CA SER A 33 -11.40 -4.84 -7.76
C SER A 33 -11.41 -6.35 -8.04
N GLN A 34 -10.39 -7.09 -7.57
CA GLN A 34 -10.32 -8.56 -7.77
C GLN A 34 -11.25 -9.35 -6.83
N TYR A 35 -11.77 -8.69 -5.78
CA TYR A 35 -12.60 -9.35 -4.75
C TYR A 35 -14.11 -9.16 -4.95
N GLN A 36 -14.57 -8.84 -6.15
CA GLN A 36 -16.00 -8.67 -6.48
C GLN A 36 -16.71 -7.65 -5.58
N VAL A 37 -16.00 -6.59 -5.18
CA VAL A 37 -16.54 -5.47 -4.44
C VAL A 37 -17.23 -4.51 -5.41
N ASP A 38 -18.46 -4.11 -5.12
CA ASP A 38 -19.26 -3.26 -6.01
C ASP A 38 -18.70 -1.83 -6.09
N MET A 39 -18.18 -1.30 -4.98
CA MET A 39 -17.64 0.06 -4.90
C MET A 39 -16.44 0.16 -3.97
N ALA A 40 -15.53 1.08 -4.30
CA ALA A 40 -14.46 1.54 -3.42
C ALA A 40 -14.62 3.04 -3.14
N LEU A 41 -14.85 3.40 -1.88
CA LEU A 41 -14.92 4.80 -1.45
C LEU A 41 -13.55 5.25 -0.96
N ILE A 42 -12.98 6.24 -1.64
CA ILE A 42 -11.73 6.87 -1.23
C ILE A 42 -12.07 8.14 -0.47
N ILE A 43 -11.84 8.12 0.85
CA ILE A 43 -12.06 9.29 1.68
C ILE A 43 -10.77 10.10 1.77
N PRO A 44 -10.78 11.40 1.41
CA PRO A 44 -9.65 12.29 1.67
C PRO A 44 -9.36 12.35 3.17
N PHE A 45 -8.15 11.89 3.57
CA PHE A 45 -7.76 11.95 4.98
C PHE A 45 -6.92 13.20 5.22
N ASP A 46 -7.62 14.29 5.48
CA ASP A 46 -7.06 15.58 5.82
C ASP A 46 -7.16 15.88 7.33
N ARG A 47 -6.70 17.06 7.72
CA ARG A 47 -6.78 17.50 9.12
C ARG A 47 -8.22 17.57 9.61
N LYS A 48 -9.16 18.03 8.77
CA LYS A 48 -10.58 18.14 9.12
C LYS A 48 -11.18 16.77 9.40
N PHE A 49 -10.90 15.79 8.52
CA PHE A 49 -11.37 14.42 8.71
C PHE A 49 -10.72 13.76 9.95
N SER A 50 -9.46 14.05 10.24
CA SER A 50 -8.76 13.49 11.41
C SER A 50 -9.31 13.97 12.76
N GLU A 51 -10.08 15.05 12.77
CA GLU A 51 -10.73 15.62 13.97
C GLU A 51 -12.14 15.08 14.20
N ILE A 52 -12.69 14.25 13.31
CA ILE A 52 -14.04 13.67 13.47
C ILE A 52 -14.08 12.76 14.69
N SER A 53 -15.08 12.96 15.55
CA SER A 53 -15.28 12.11 16.71
C SER A 53 -15.73 10.70 16.31
N PRO A 54 -15.54 9.66 17.16
CA PRO A 54 -16.12 8.34 16.91
C PRO A 54 -17.63 8.38 16.68
N HIS A 55 -18.35 9.18 17.43
CA HIS A 55 -19.80 9.37 17.29
C HIS A 55 -20.15 9.93 15.89
N ASP A 56 -19.49 11.01 15.45
CA ASP A 56 -19.77 11.64 14.15
C ASP A 56 -19.37 10.75 12.98
N PHE A 57 -18.33 9.92 13.15
CA PHE A 57 -17.97 8.92 12.14
C PHE A 57 -19.08 7.90 11.95
N VAL A 58 -19.62 7.35 13.04
CA VAL A 58 -20.71 6.36 12.95
C VAL A 58 -22.01 7.01 12.45
N THR A 59 -22.46 8.08 13.09
CA THR A 59 -23.72 8.73 12.75
C THR A 59 -23.67 9.42 11.39
N GLY A 60 -22.64 10.25 11.15
CA GLY A 60 -22.58 11.06 9.95
C GLY A 60 -22.12 10.30 8.70
N ILE A 61 -21.24 9.32 8.86
CA ILE A 61 -20.67 8.59 7.72
C ILE A 61 -21.35 7.23 7.55
N LEU A 62 -21.27 6.34 8.54
CA LEU A 62 -21.78 4.99 8.37
C LEU A 62 -23.32 4.97 8.24
N HIS A 63 -24.01 5.67 9.12
CA HIS A 63 -25.47 5.70 9.09
C HIS A 63 -26.02 6.64 8.01
N THR A 64 -25.73 7.95 8.12
CA THR A 64 -26.42 8.97 7.29
C THR A 64 -25.98 8.96 5.82
N LYS A 65 -24.68 8.81 5.54
CA LYS A 65 -24.16 8.88 4.16
C LYS A 65 -24.09 7.54 3.46
N LEU A 66 -23.72 6.49 4.19
CA LEU A 66 -23.52 5.18 3.60
C LEU A 66 -24.70 4.25 3.78
N HIS A 67 -25.65 4.59 4.66
CA HIS A 67 -26.79 3.72 5.02
C HIS A 67 -26.35 2.29 5.31
N ALA A 68 -25.24 2.17 6.08
CA ALA A 68 -24.63 0.89 6.35
C ALA A 68 -25.54 0.04 7.25
N GLU A 69 -25.81 -1.18 6.84
CA GLU A 69 -26.50 -2.20 7.65
C GLU A 69 -25.48 -3.12 8.34
N HIS A 70 -24.35 -3.36 7.68
CA HIS A 70 -23.26 -4.18 8.18
C HIS A 70 -21.93 -3.45 8.06
N VAL A 71 -21.09 -3.56 9.09
CA VAL A 71 -19.72 -3.02 9.11
C VAL A 71 -18.75 -4.14 9.46
N ILE A 72 -17.75 -4.36 8.61
CA ILE A 72 -16.74 -5.40 8.81
C ILE A 72 -15.39 -4.72 9.08
N VAL A 73 -14.77 -5.02 10.20
CA VAL A 73 -13.48 -4.44 10.61
C VAL A 73 -12.57 -5.49 11.27
N GLY A 74 -11.26 -5.25 11.22
CA GLY A 74 -10.32 -6.05 11.99
C GLY A 74 -10.51 -5.85 13.51
N SER A 75 -10.17 -6.86 14.30
CA SER A 75 -10.30 -6.80 15.77
C SER A 75 -9.45 -5.73 16.45
N ASN A 76 -8.46 -5.19 15.77
CA ASN A 76 -7.58 -4.10 16.24
C ASN A 76 -7.97 -2.73 15.67
N PHE A 77 -9.17 -2.61 15.09
CA PHE A 77 -9.63 -1.37 14.46
C PHE A 77 -9.70 -0.22 15.47
N LYS A 78 -9.16 0.92 15.05
CA LYS A 78 -9.21 2.19 15.80
C LYS A 78 -9.64 3.30 14.86
N PHE A 79 -10.53 4.19 15.31
CA PHE A 79 -11.11 5.26 14.51
C PHE A 79 -11.40 6.53 15.34
N GLY A 80 -11.84 7.56 14.65
CA GLY A 80 -12.14 8.84 15.28
C GLY A 80 -10.90 9.63 15.68
N LYS A 81 -11.12 10.85 16.17
CA LYS A 81 -10.07 11.77 16.61
C LYS A 81 -9.12 11.08 17.60
N ASN A 82 -7.82 11.20 17.35
CA ASN A 82 -6.77 10.59 18.16
C ASN A 82 -6.92 9.08 18.36
N ARG A 83 -7.62 8.37 17.44
CA ARG A 83 -7.90 6.93 17.55
C ARG A 83 -8.65 6.57 18.85
N SER A 84 -9.49 7.47 19.36
CA SER A 84 -10.19 7.31 20.62
C SER A 84 -11.29 6.25 20.59
N GLY A 85 -11.82 5.93 19.40
CA GLY A 85 -12.76 4.82 19.21
C GLY A 85 -12.05 3.50 18.95
N ASP A 86 -12.57 2.43 19.50
CA ASP A 86 -12.17 1.06 19.24
C ASP A 86 -13.38 0.19 18.84
N VAL A 87 -13.16 -1.14 18.75
CA VAL A 87 -14.23 -2.08 18.35
C VAL A 87 -15.42 -2.09 19.31
N ASN A 88 -15.21 -1.87 20.61
CA ASN A 88 -16.30 -1.83 21.58
C ASN A 88 -17.10 -0.54 21.40
N THR A 89 -16.42 0.60 21.32
CA THR A 89 -17.04 1.88 20.98
C THR A 89 -17.81 1.81 19.65
N LEU A 90 -17.25 1.13 18.64
CA LEU A 90 -17.93 0.95 17.35
C LEU A 90 -19.24 0.17 17.51
N LYS A 91 -19.21 -0.96 18.24
CA LYS A 91 -20.39 -1.79 18.49
C LYS A 91 -21.47 -1.02 19.23
N GLU A 92 -21.11 -0.31 20.30
CA GLU A 92 -22.03 0.50 21.09
C GLU A 92 -22.71 1.57 20.23
N LEU A 93 -21.94 2.36 19.49
CA LEU A 93 -22.49 3.42 18.63
C LEU A 93 -23.32 2.87 17.46
N CYS A 94 -22.90 1.77 16.85
CA CYS A 94 -23.62 1.12 15.76
C CYS A 94 -24.95 0.52 16.21
N ALA A 95 -25.05 0.04 17.46
CA ALA A 95 -26.28 -0.54 18.00
C ALA A 95 -27.44 0.46 18.01
N PHE A 96 -27.21 1.75 18.26
CA PHE A 96 -28.23 2.81 18.20
C PHE A 96 -28.89 2.94 16.82
N TRP A 97 -28.18 2.55 15.78
CA TRP A 97 -28.63 2.66 14.39
C TRP A 97 -28.95 1.31 13.74
N ASN A 98 -29.04 0.23 14.55
CA ASN A 98 -29.25 -1.14 14.08
C ASN A 98 -28.20 -1.59 13.04
N ILE A 99 -26.97 -1.12 13.15
CA ILE A 99 -25.84 -1.51 12.28
C ILE A 99 -25.12 -2.70 12.91
N CYS A 100 -25.05 -3.82 12.18
CA CYS A 100 -24.34 -5.02 12.63
C CYS A 100 -22.83 -4.88 12.44
N VAL A 101 -22.03 -5.09 13.50
CA VAL A 101 -20.56 -5.03 13.44
C VAL A 101 -19.96 -6.44 13.45
N HIS A 102 -19.22 -6.77 12.39
CA HIS A 102 -18.52 -8.03 12.22
C HIS A 102 -17.02 -7.84 12.43
N LEU A 103 -16.40 -8.69 13.27
CA LEU A 103 -14.98 -8.63 13.55
C LEU A 103 -14.24 -9.72 12.79
N VAL A 104 -13.16 -9.33 12.11
CA VAL A 104 -12.24 -10.26 11.46
C VAL A 104 -11.02 -10.45 12.35
N SER A 105 -10.71 -11.70 12.65
CA SER A 105 -9.52 -12.07 13.42
C SER A 105 -8.25 -11.80 12.60
N PRO A 106 -7.13 -11.46 13.27
CA PRO A 106 -5.85 -11.31 12.59
C PRO A 106 -5.42 -12.61 11.92
N VAL A 107 -4.88 -12.49 10.71
CA VAL A 107 -4.24 -13.63 10.04
C VAL A 107 -2.89 -13.89 10.68
N THR A 108 -2.59 -15.14 10.96
CA THR A 108 -1.29 -15.58 11.47
C THR A 108 -0.62 -16.51 10.47
N LEU A 109 0.68 -16.39 10.35
CA LEU A 109 1.53 -17.24 9.53
C LEU A 109 2.73 -17.66 10.38
N ASN A 110 2.99 -18.96 10.51
CA ASN A 110 4.08 -19.49 11.34
C ASN A 110 4.10 -18.88 12.76
N HIS A 111 2.94 -18.78 13.41
CA HIS A 111 2.72 -18.18 14.73
C HIS A 111 3.00 -16.66 14.85
N GLU A 112 3.30 -15.98 13.74
CA GLU A 112 3.47 -14.53 13.70
C GLU A 112 2.25 -13.85 13.05
N HIS A 113 1.87 -12.67 13.55
CA HIS A 113 0.79 -11.89 12.95
C HIS A 113 1.21 -11.31 11.61
N VAL A 114 0.40 -11.56 10.56
CA VAL A 114 0.53 -10.88 9.28
C VAL A 114 0.13 -9.42 9.46
N SER A 115 1.07 -8.51 9.20
CA SER A 115 0.83 -7.08 9.36
C SER A 115 1.62 -6.26 8.34
N SER A 116 1.10 -5.08 8.01
CA SER A 116 1.81 -4.13 7.14
C SER A 116 3.18 -3.73 7.69
N SER A 117 3.35 -3.71 9.01
CA SER A 117 4.65 -3.41 9.65
C SER A 117 5.67 -4.52 9.38
N ALA A 118 5.24 -5.80 9.46
CA ALA A 118 6.11 -6.93 9.14
C ALA A 118 6.50 -6.93 7.65
N VAL A 119 5.54 -6.70 6.75
CA VAL A 119 5.80 -6.60 5.31
C VAL A 119 6.81 -5.48 5.00
N ARG A 120 6.63 -4.28 5.57
CA ARG A 120 7.58 -3.16 5.39
C ARG A 120 8.98 -3.55 5.83
N ARG A 121 9.12 -4.18 7.00
CA ARG A 121 10.40 -4.65 7.53
C ARG A 121 11.09 -5.63 6.58
N PHE A 122 10.35 -6.59 6.02
CA PHE A 122 10.91 -7.56 5.08
C PHE A 122 11.33 -6.90 3.76
N LEU A 123 10.50 -6.03 3.19
CA LEU A 123 10.82 -5.30 1.96
C LEU A 123 12.06 -4.40 2.13
N SER A 124 12.14 -3.64 3.23
CA SER A 124 13.28 -2.77 3.52
C SER A 124 14.58 -3.55 3.76
N ALA A 125 14.47 -4.79 4.25
CA ALA A 125 15.60 -5.70 4.44
C ALA A 125 15.95 -6.51 3.18
N GLY A 126 15.27 -6.30 2.03
CA GLY A 126 15.46 -7.08 0.81
C GLY A 126 14.99 -8.54 0.88
N ARG A 127 14.26 -8.91 1.93
CA ARG A 127 13.75 -10.29 2.14
C ARG A 127 12.44 -10.49 1.40
N ILE A 128 12.53 -10.49 0.06
CA ILE A 128 11.35 -10.44 -0.82
C ILE A 128 10.47 -11.69 -0.71
N GLU A 129 11.07 -12.88 -0.53
CA GLU A 129 10.33 -14.12 -0.38
C GLU A 129 9.43 -14.07 0.86
N LYS A 130 9.97 -13.58 1.99
CA LYS A 130 9.20 -13.41 3.22
C LYS A 130 8.11 -12.34 3.07
N ALA A 131 8.40 -11.25 2.38
CA ALA A 131 7.39 -10.23 2.08
C ALA A 131 6.25 -10.80 1.24
N ASN A 132 6.56 -11.60 0.21
CA ASN A 132 5.59 -12.26 -0.65
C ASN A 132 4.72 -13.28 0.12
N GLU A 133 5.34 -14.05 1.01
CA GLU A 133 4.65 -14.99 1.88
C GLU A 133 3.59 -14.28 2.75
N TYR A 134 3.96 -13.12 3.35
CA TYR A 134 3.05 -12.31 4.18
C TYR A 134 2.01 -11.53 3.36
N LEU A 135 2.31 -11.19 2.11
CA LEU A 135 1.36 -10.57 1.20
C LEU A 135 0.39 -11.57 0.56
N GLY A 136 0.73 -12.88 0.57
CA GLY A 136 0.01 -13.92 -0.17
C GLY A 136 0.17 -13.83 -1.68
N LYS A 137 1.10 -12.99 -2.17
CA LYS A 137 1.37 -12.75 -3.59
C LYS A 137 2.72 -12.06 -3.78
N PRO A 138 3.29 -12.07 -5.00
CA PRO A 138 4.49 -11.31 -5.30
C PRO A 138 4.32 -9.80 -5.05
N TYR A 139 5.32 -9.19 -4.43
CA TYR A 139 5.39 -7.74 -4.31
C TYR A 139 5.54 -7.11 -5.70
N ALA A 140 4.76 -6.09 -5.99
CA ALA A 140 4.77 -5.43 -7.29
C ALA A 140 5.21 -3.97 -7.19
N ILE A 141 6.06 -3.56 -8.13
CA ILE A 141 6.47 -2.17 -8.33
C ILE A 141 5.79 -1.66 -9.60
N ARG A 142 5.17 -0.50 -9.52
CA ARG A 142 4.55 0.20 -10.64
C ARG A 142 5.32 1.49 -10.92
N GLY A 143 5.37 1.89 -12.18
CA GLY A 143 5.99 3.15 -12.55
C GLY A 143 5.94 3.40 -14.05
N ARG A 144 6.54 4.51 -14.47
CA ARG A 144 6.63 4.92 -15.87
C ARG A 144 7.98 4.53 -16.44
N ILE A 145 7.99 4.05 -17.69
CA ILE A 145 9.24 3.82 -18.41
C ILE A 145 9.85 5.18 -18.77
N ILE A 146 11.12 5.34 -18.42
CA ILE A 146 11.90 6.53 -18.74
C ILE A 146 13.09 6.17 -19.63
N LYS A 147 13.58 7.14 -20.37
CA LYS A 147 14.79 6.97 -21.17
C LYS A 147 16.00 6.84 -20.25
N GLY A 148 16.71 5.72 -20.35
CA GLY A 148 17.95 5.45 -19.62
C GLY A 148 19.18 5.77 -20.49
N HIS A 149 20.36 5.42 -19.97
CA HIS A 149 21.64 5.63 -20.66
C HIS A 149 21.92 4.64 -21.80
N SER A 150 20.99 3.70 -22.08
CA SER A 150 21.08 2.71 -23.18
C SER A 150 22.32 1.79 -23.13
N ARG A 151 23.03 1.71 -22.00
CA ARG A 151 24.27 0.89 -21.86
C ARG A 151 24.01 -0.61 -22.07
N GLY A 152 22.86 -1.11 -21.59
CA GLY A 152 22.47 -2.51 -21.77
C GLY A 152 22.31 -2.89 -23.26
N ARG A 153 21.91 -1.94 -24.11
CA ARG A 153 21.76 -2.20 -25.55
C ARG A 153 23.10 -2.52 -26.23
N THR A 154 24.17 -1.85 -25.82
CA THR A 154 25.53 -2.11 -26.38
C THR A 154 26.09 -3.43 -25.90
N LEU A 155 25.60 -3.96 -24.77
CA LEU A 155 26.00 -5.25 -24.20
C LEU A 155 25.11 -6.41 -24.63
N GLY A 156 24.13 -6.18 -25.51
CA GLY A 156 23.18 -7.21 -25.96
C GLY A 156 22.00 -7.47 -25.00
N PHE A 157 21.91 -6.73 -23.89
CA PHE A 157 20.84 -6.87 -22.89
C PHE A 157 20.10 -5.54 -22.72
N PRO A 158 19.19 -5.17 -23.65
CA PRO A 158 18.45 -3.92 -23.54
C PRO A 158 17.54 -3.92 -22.31
N THR A 159 17.73 -2.95 -21.42
CA THR A 159 16.94 -2.79 -20.21
C THR A 159 16.00 -1.59 -20.31
N ALA A 160 14.78 -1.74 -19.81
CA ALA A 160 13.87 -0.64 -19.57
C ALA A 160 14.19 -0.01 -18.20
N ASN A 161 14.27 1.31 -18.15
CA ASN A 161 14.39 2.03 -16.89
C ASN A 161 13.01 2.43 -16.41
N LEU A 162 12.69 2.12 -15.16
CA LEU A 162 11.42 2.43 -14.54
C LEU A 162 11.60 3.58 -13.55
N PHE A 163 10.76 4.62 -13.66
CA PHE A 163 10.58 5.61 -12.60
C PHE A 163 9.47 5.10 -11.67
N PRO A 164 9.83 4.55 -10.48
CA PRO A 164 8.88 3.88 -9.62
C PRO A 164 7.96 4.86 -8.92
N GLU A 165 6.70 4.44 -8.74
CA GLU A 165 5.67 5.14 -7.96
C GLU A 165 5.60 4.61 -6.51
N ASN A 166 6.16 3.41 -6.26
CA ASN A 166 6.18 2.81 -4.94
C ASN A 166 7.24 3.48 -4.04
N GLU A 167 6.92 3.59 -2.77
CA GLU A 167 7.80 4.20 -1.77
C GLU A 167 8.86 3.21 -1.23
N ILE A 168 8.58 1.91 -1.28
CA ILE A 168 9.51 0.88 -0.82
C ILE A 168 10.11 0.18 -2.04
N LEU A 169 11.42 0.23 -2.14
CA LEU A 169 12.16 -0.36 -3.24
C LEU A 169 13.25 -1.28 -2.67
N PRO A 170 13.00 -2.60 -2.60
CA PRO A 170 13.97 -3.55 -2.08
C PRO A 170 15.20 -3.60 -2.97
N LYS A 171 16.41 -3.44 -2.38
CA LYS A 171 17.68 -3.51 -3.11
C LYS A 171 17.98 -4.94 -3.55
N GLY A 172 18.42 -5.12 -4.79
CA GLY A 172 18.86 -6.43 -5.29
C GLY A 172 18.56 -6.67 -6.76
N VAL A 173 18.86 -7.88 -7.18
CA VAL A 173 18.52 -8.40 -8.51
C VAL A 173 17.49 -9.51 -8.33
N PHE A 174 16.37 -9.40 -9.03
CA PHE A 174 15.20 -10.25 -8.83
C PHE A 174 14.78 -10.89 -10.15
N ILE A 175 14.45 -12.17 -10.09
CA ILE A 175 13.64 -12.82 -11.12
C ILE A 175 12.22 -12.26 -10.95
N SER A 176 11.67 -11.69 -12.01
CA SER A 176 10.41 -10.94 -11.94
C SER A 176 9.49 -11.28 -13.11
N GLN A 177 8.26 -10.83 -13.00
CA GLN A 177 7.31 -10.81 -14.10
C GLN A 177 6.93 -9.34 -14.35
N SER A 178 7.15 -8.88 -15.58
CA SER A 178 6.78 -7.53 -15.99
C SER A 178 5.51 -7.56 -16.81
N THR A 179 4.60 -6.63 -16.54
CA THR A 179 3.41 -6.41 -17.35
C THR A 179 3.57 -5.10 -18.12
N LEU A 180 3.52 -5.17 -19.43
CA LEU A 180 3.60 -4.01 -20.32
C LEU A 180 2.44 -4.10 -21.32
N ASP A 181 1.62 -3.06 -21.39
CA ASP A 181 0.44 -2.99 -22.27
C ASP A 181 -0.46 -4.24 -22.17
N GLY A 182 -0.68 -4.72 -20.95
CA GLY A 182 -1.48 -5.91 -20.63
C GLY A 182 -0.80 -7.25 -20.89
N ARG A 183 0.38 -7.28 -21.51
CA ARG A 183 1.15 -8.49 -21.76
C ARG A 183 2.14 -8.77 -20.65
N LYS A 184 2.30 -10.05 -20.30
CA LYS A 184 3.21 -10.51 -19.26
C LYS A 184 4.49 -11.08 -19.86
N TYR A 185 5.63 -10.68 -19.32
CA TYR A 185 6.96 -11.11 -19.73
C TYR A 185 7.73 -11.64 -18.52
N ARG A 186 8.52 -12.69 -18.71
CA ARG A 186 9.56 -13.03 -17.73
C ARG A 186 10.63 -11.93 -17.78
N SER A 187 11.21 -11.62 -16.66
CA SER A 187 12.16 -10.51 -16.59
C SER A 187 13.17 -10.67 -15.47
N LEU A 188 14.28 -9.96 -15.59
CA LEU A 188 15.23 -9.72 -14.51
C LEU A 188 15.16 -8.24 -14.16
N THR A 189 14.93 -7.94 -12.89
CA THR A 189 14.86 -6.55 -12.42
C THR A 189 15.96 -6.28 -11.41
N ASN A 190 16.78 -5.28 -11.71
CA ASN A 190 17.79 -4.75 -10.82
C ASN A 190 17.30 -3.47 -10.16
N ILE A 191 17.29 -3.44 -8.83
CA ILE A 191 16.95 -2.26 -8.03
C ILE A 191 18.19 -1.85 -7.25
N GLY A 192 18.80 -0.75 -7.68
CA GLY A 192 20.03 -0.23 -7.10
C GLY A 192 19.95 1.26 -6.80
N PHE A 193 20.94 1.74 -6.09
CA PHE A 193 21.11 3.16 -5.81
C PHE A 193 22.36 3.65 -6.55
N ARG A 194 22.22 4.73 -7.29
CA ARG A 194 23.37 5.39 -7.91
C ARG A 194 23.72 6.62 -7.08
N PRO A 195 24.96 6.75 -6.61
CA PRO A 195 25.41 8.01 -6.07
C PRO A 195 25.43 9.03 -7.23
N THR A 196 24.58 10.04 -7.17
CA THR A 196 24.70 11.18 -8.07
C THR A 196 25.79 12.11 -7.54
N PHE A 197 26.92 12.15 -8.23
CA PHE A 197 27.94 13.18 -8.03
C PHE A 197 27.45 14.48 -8.70
N GLN A 198 26.52 15.19 -8.06
CA GLN A 198 26.30 16.59 -8.35
C GLN A 198 27.14 17.40 -7.37
N SER A 199 28.11 18.11 -7.92
CA SER A 199 28.98 19.02 -7.18
C SER A 199 28.15 20.02 -6.36
N GLY A 200 28.13 19.85 -5.02
CA GLY A 200 27.78 20.91 -4.10
C GLY A 200 26.56 20.79 -3.20
N ARG A 201 25.73 19.75 -3.29
CA ARG A 201 24.64 19.50 -2.32
C ARG A 201 24.48 17.99 -2.13
N GLY A 202 24.38 17.57 -0.89
CA GLY A 202 24.26 16.22 -0.33
C GLY A 202 24.08 15.05 -1.30
N LYS A 203 24.54 13.87 -0.91
CA LYS A 203 24.39 12.61 -1.64
C LYS A 203 22.90 12.29 -1.82
N ASP A 204 22.26 12.81 -2.87
CA ASP A 204 20.95 12.31 -3.29
C ASP A 204 21.19 10.95 -3.98
N GLU A 205 20.93 9.89 -3.25
CA GLU A 205 20.92 8.54 -3.80
C GLU A 205 19.67 8.40 -4.68
N THR A 206 19.85 8.49 -6.00
CA THR A 206 18.74 8.19 -6.92
C THR A 206 18.57 6.69 -7.06
N VAL A 207 17.36 6.21 -6.76
CA VAL A 207 17.01 4.81 -7.01
C VAL A 207 16.93 4.58 -8.50
N ASN A 208 17.57 3.51 -8.96
CA ASN A 208 17.52 3.05 -10.33
C ASN A 208 16.83 1.68 -10.37
N VAL A 209 15.78 1.57 -11.16
CA VAL A 209 15.06 0.31 -11.41
C VAL A 209 15.23 -0.01 -12.88
N GLU A 210 16.01 -1.05 -13.18
CA GLU A 210 16.28 -1.51 -14.54
C GLU A 210 15.71 -2.91 -14.72
N THR A 211 14.93 -3.10 -15.78
CA THR A 211 14.30 -4.39 -16.08
C THR A 211 14.68 -4.85 -17.48
N TYR A 212 15.20 -6.07 -17.56
CA TYR A 212 15.44 -6.81 -18.80
C TYR A 212 14.28 -7.79 -19.02
N LEU A 213 13.64 -7.72 -20.19
CA LEU A 213 12.58 -8.67 -20.59
C LEU A 213 13.20 -9.87 -21.30
N ILE A 214 12.75 -11.07 -20.91
CA ILE A 214 13.19 -12.35 -21.47
C ILE A 214 12.12 -12.92 -22.38
#